data_6a091b8dbbb569897ea6e39945cbf50e
#
_entry.id   6a091b8dbbb569897ea6e39945cbf50e
#
_cell.length_a   1.000
_cell.length_b   1.000
_cell.length_c   1.000
_cell.angle_alpha   90.00
_cell.angle_beta   90.00
_cell.angle_gamma   90.00
#
_symmetry.space_group_name_H-M   'P 1'
#
loop_
_entity.id
_entity.type
_entity.pdbx_description
1 polymer ?
#
loop_
_entity_poly.entity_id
_entity_poly.type
_entity_poly.pdbx_seq_one_letter_code
_entity_poly.pdbx_strand_id
1 'polypeptide(L)'
;MEYKNILLIKMSSLGDILHTLPFAAALRQRFPKAKITWLVHPQFAGFVPDPPVIDEIIYFDKVKFNKMNLLAKLAYFVEMRRLLHSKKFDLVIDMQGLFKSAVLAAISGCSNRIGYCEMREGSGLVSKAVCGSHSRDHVIERYLDVARYLGAEVREIMFPLPDLSKETVFVQEKLQKNELQGEYIVVVPGARWKTKEWPAEHYASLIKMIIADGCSVVLAGGPDDTAKGEKITELAGQPMQLVNLIGQTSLRELAALIKGCKLFISADTGPLHFAAALKKPLIAMYGPTKADRTGPYGSDDATVILSTAACAGCLKKECDDWYCMYDITPEMVYAVYIDKNRRL
;
A
#
# COMPACT_ATOMS: atom_id res chain seq x y z
N MET A 1 -1.72 22.32 22.26
CA MET A 1 -2.97 21.62 22.68
C MET A 1 -2.63 20.18 22.95
N GLU A 2 -3.19 19.61 24.01
CA GLU A 2 -3.05 18.19 24.36
C GLU A 2 -4.36 17.48 24.04
N TYR A 3 -4.30 16.42 23.25
CA TYR A 3 -5.43 15.55 22.95
C TYR A 3 -5.30 14.24 23.72
N LYS A 4 -6.45 13.67 24.16
CA LYS A 4 -6.49 12.44 24.96
C LYS A 4 -7.03 11.25 24.17
N ASN A 5 -8.00 11.48 23.27
CA ASN A 5 -8.66 10.43 22.49
C ASN A 5 -8.71 10.86 21.02
N ILE A 6 -7.85 10.28 20.21
CA ILE A 6 -7.70 10.62 18.78
C ILE A 6 -8.28 9.51 17.91
N LEU A 7 -9.13 9.87 16.95
CA LEU A 7 -9.58 8.97 15.89
C LEU A 7 -8.84 9.28 14.59
N LEU A 8 -8.09 8.31 14.08
CA LEU A 8 -7.48 8.33 12.76
C LEU A 8 -8.36 7.53 11.78
N ILE A 9 -8.84 8.14 10.72
CA ILE A 9 -9.65 7.49 9.68
C ILE A 9 -8.83 7.31 8.42
N LYS A 10 -8.43 6.06 8.13
CA LYS A 10 -7.86 5.64 6.86
C LYS A 10 -8.26 4.20 6.59
N MET A 11 -9.21 4.01 5.68
CA MET A 11 -9.88 2.72 5.50
C MET A 11 -9.22 1.84 4.45
N SER A 12 -8.70 2.41 3.39
CA SER A 12 -8.16 1.73 2.21
C SER A 12 -7.41 2.73 1.30
N SER A 13 -6.60 2.32 0.33
CA SER A 13 -6.18 0.97 -0.04
C SER A 13 -4.92 0.55 0.71
N LEU A 14 -4.29 -0.62 0.36
CA LEU A 14 -3.06 -1.08 1.00
C LEU A 14 -1.95 -0.02 0.95
N GLY A 15 -1.65 0.51 -0.25
CA GLY A 15 -0.65 1.57 -0.40
C GLY A 15 -0.97 2.82 0.43
N ASP A 16 -2.26 3.23 0.47
CA ASP A 16 -2.69 4.37 1.29
C ASP A 16 -2.53 4.14 2.79
N ILE A 17 -2.76 2.91 3.28
CA ILE A 17 -2.50 2.54 4.68
C ILE A 17 -1.01 2.67 4.97
N LEU A 18 -0.16 2.11 4.09
CA LEU A 18 1.29 2.17 4.24
C LEU A 18 1.82 3.61 4.20
N HIS A 19 1.30 4.44 3.32
CA HIS A 19 1.64 5.87 3.28
C HIS A 19 1.21 6.65 4.54
N THR A 20 0.25 6.11 5.31
CA THR A 20 -0.20 6.73 6.56
C THR A 20 0.65 6.33 7.77
N LEU A 21 1.49 5.29 7.65
CA LEU A 21 2.31 4.81 8.77
C LEU A 21 3.27 5.89 9.33
N PRO A 22 4.01 6.66 8.49
CA PRO A 22 4.85 7.72 9.00
C PRO A 22 4.09 8.80 9.76
N PHE A 23 2.88 9.14 9.27
CA PHE A 23 1.99 10.04 9.99
C PHE A 23 1.58 9.47 11.37
N ALA A 24 1.23 8.19 11.45
CA ALA A 24 0.85 7.55 12.71
C ALA A 24 2.03 7.55 13.72
N ALA A 25 3.26 7.31 13.27
CA ALA A 25 4.46 7.42 14.09
C ALA A 25 4.67 8.85 14.62
N ALA A 26 4.59 9.86 13.75
CA ALA A 26 4.71 11.27 14.12
C ALA A 26 3.59 11.72 15.08
N LEU A 27 2.36 11.23 14.86
CA LEU A 27 1.23 11.50 15.75
C LEU A 27 1.46 10.94 17.16
N ARG A 28 1.98 9.71 17.26
CA ARG A 28 2.33 9.08 18.55
C ARG A 28 3.45 9.82 19.25
N GLN A 29 4.49 10.23 18.53
CA GLN A 29 5.59 11.02 19.12
C GLN A 29 5.08 12.36 19.68
N ARG A 30 4.16 13.02 18.97
CA ARG A 30 3.57 14.30 19.41
C ARG A 30 2.61 14.14 20.59
N PHE A 31 1.87 13.03 20.64
CA PHE A 31 0.86 12.74 21.67
C PHE A 31 1.13 11.41 22.37
N PRO A 32 2.22 11.29 23.15
CA PRO A 32 2.65 10.00 23.71
C PRO A 32 1.66 9.38 24.69
N LYS A 33 0.79 10.18 25.30
CA LYS A 33 -0.21 9.74 26.29
C LYS A 33 -1.63 9.64 25.71
N ALA A 34 -1.85 10.05 24.47
CA ALA A 34 -3.17 9.97 23.84
C ALA A 34 -3.53 8.51 23.52
N LYS A 35 -4.79 8.18 23.66
CA LYS A 35 -5.34 6.95 23.08
C LYS A 35 -5.63 7.19 21.61
N ILE A 36 -4.88 6.52 20.72
CA ILE A 36 -5.04 6.64 19.28
C ILE A 36 -5.80 5.41 18.77
N THR A 37 -6.97 5.66 18.19
CA THR A 37 -7.82 4.63 17.58
C THR A 37 -7.75 4.80 16.06
N TRP A 38 -7.49 3.70 15.32
CA TRP A 38 -7.49 3.72 13.86
C TRP A 38 -8.74 3.03 13.30
N LEU A 39 -9.50 3.74 12.47
CA LEU A 39 -10.63 3.18 11.73
C LEU A 39 -10.18 2.71 10.36
N VAL A 40 -10.29 1.40 10.11
CA VAL A 40 -9.72 0.71 8.94
C VAL A 40 -10.67 -0.36 8.40
N HIS A 41 -10.53 -0.72 7.11
CA HIS A 41 -11.19 -1.89 6.54
C HIS A 41 -10.52 -3.19 7.06
N PRO A 42 -11.27 -4.23 7.43
CA PRO A 42 -10.71 -5.48 8.00
C PRO A 42 -9.57 -6.09 7.17
N GLN A 43 -9.67 -6.04 5.85
CA GLN A 43 -8.66 -6.58 4.93
C GLN A 43 -7.25 -5.98 5.16
N PHE A 44 -7.16 -4.73 5.62
CA PHE A 44 -5.89 -4.02 5.78
C PHE A 44 -5.48 -3.85 7.24
N ALA A 45 -6.31 -4.30 8.17
CA ALA A 45 -6.07 -4.13 9.60
C ALA A 45 -4.74 -4.75 10.08
N GLY A 46 -4.31 -5.84 9.43
CA GLY A 46 -3.04 -6.48 9.72
C GLY A 46 -1.79 -5.65 9.41
N PHE A 47 -1.96 -4.44 8.84
CA PHE A 47 -0.87 -3.47 8.59
C PHE A 47 -0.97 -2.22 9.45
N VAL A 48 -1.99 -2.12 10.28
CA VAL A 48 -2.05 -1.08 11.31
C VAL A 48 -0.99 -1.42 12.37
N PRO A 49 -0.18 -0.43 12.79
CA PRO A 49 0.87 -0.67 13.77
C PRO A 49 0.32 -1.15 15.11
N ASP A 50 1.08 -2.03 15.75
CA ASP A 50 0.79 -2.47 17.11
C ASP A 50 1.04 -1.36 18.15
N PRO A 51 0.51 -1.48 19.37
CA PRO A 51 0.89 -0.61 20.49
C PRO A 51 2.41 -0.58 20.68
N PRO A 52 3.01 0.57 21.05
CA PRO A 52 2.31 1.78 21.49
C PRO A 52 1.90 2.76 20.38
N VAL A 53 2.10 2.46 19.09
CA VAL A 53 1.79 3.42 18.01
C VAL A 53 0.29 3.63 17.89
N ILE A 54 -0.48 2.55 17.75
CA ILE A 54 -1.95 2.55 17.72
C ILE A 54 -2.46 1.69 18.87
N ASP A 55 -3.40 2.24 19.65
CA ASP A 55 -3.91 1.54 20.84
C ASP A 55 -5.14 0.69 20.54
N GLU A 56 -5.93 1.07 19.54
CA GLU A 56 -7.20 0.41 19.25
C GLU A 56 -7.53 0.47 17.75
N ILE A 57 -8.17 -0.58 17.24
CA ILE A 57 -8.65 -0.65 15.86
C ILE A 57 -10.18 -0.72 15.87
N ILE A 58 -10.81 0.13 15.04
CA ILE A 58 -12.24 0.03 14.72
C ILE A 58 -12.37 -0.40 13.26
N TYR A 59 -13.18 -1.41 13.01
CA TYR A 59 -13.39 -1.96 11.68
C TYR A 59 -14.60 -1.33 10.99
N PHE A 60 -14.40 -0.90 9.73
CA PHE A 60 -15.48 -0.55 8.83
C PHE A 60 -15.43 -1.44 7.58
N ASP A 61 -16.27 -2.47 7.53
CA ASP A 61 -16.35 -3.38 6.40
C ASP A 61 -17.26 -2.83 5.29
N LYS A 62 -16.62 -2.14 4.33
CA LYS A 62 -17.30 -1.56 3.17
C LYS A 62 -17.96 -2.64 2.28
N VAL A 63 -17.35 -3.82 2.16
CA VAL A 63 -17.88 -4.90 1.30
C VAL A 63 -19.16 -5.44 1.91
N LYS A 64 -19.13 -5.76 3.20
CA LYS A 64 -20.30 -6.19 3.97
C LYS A 64 -21.39 -5.11 3.93
N PHE A 65 -21.03 -3.85 4.20
CA PHE A 65 -21.96 -2.72 4.18
C PHE A 65 -22.67 -2.57 2.81
N ASN A 66 -21.95 -2.68 1.70
CA ASN A 66 -22.55 -2.53 0.37
C ASN A 66 -23.55 -3.63 0.04
N LYS A 67 -23.36 -4.85 0.56
CA LYS A 67 -24.26 -6.01 0.35
C LYS A 67 -25.51 -6.00 1.24
N MET A 68 -25.57 -5.14 2.27
CA MET A 68 -26.71 -5.04 3.18
C MET A 68 -27.92 -4.40 2.49
N ASN A 69 -29.13 -4.82 2.88
CA ASN A 69 -30.36 -4.09 2.54
C ASN A 69 -30.43 -2.75 3.32
N LEU A 70 -31.40 -1.90 3.00
CA LEU A 70 -31.51 -0.55 3.56
C LEU A 70 -31.66 -0.56 5.08
N LEU A 71 -32.49 -1.45 5.64
CA LEU A 71 -32.72 -1.55 7.08
C LEU A 71 -31.43 -1.99 7.82
N ALA A 72 -30.72 -2.99 7.29
CA ALA A 72 -29.46 -3.44 7.84
C ALA A 72 -28.37 -2.36 7.75
N LYS A 73 -28.32 -1.57 6.65
CA LYS A 73 -27.42 -0.41 6.55
C LYS A 73 -27.69 0.63 7.61
N LEU A 74 -28.99 0.93 7.86
CA LEU A 74 -29.39 1.89 8.89
C LEU A 74 -29.00 1.39 10.30
N ALA A 75 -29.28 0.12 10.59
CA ALA A 75 -28.88 -0.50 11.87
C ALA A 75 -27.37 -0.47 12.07
N TYR A 76 -26.60 -0.86 11.07
CA TYR A 76 -25.13 -0.81 11.10
C TYR A 76 -24.60 0.61 11.32
N PHE A 77 -25.24 1.58 10.68
CA PHE A 77 -24.88 2.99 10.84
C PHE A 77 -25.16 3.51 12.26
N VAL A 78 -26.31 3.13 12.84
CA VAL A 78 -26.65 3.47 14.23
C VAL A 78 -25.69 2.83 15.21
N GLU A 79 -25.33 1.57 15.00
CA GLU A 79 -24.33 0.86 15.81
C GLU A 79 -22.96 1.54 15.73
N MET A 80 -22.49 1.85 14.52
CA MET A 80 -21.23 2.56 14.29
C MET A 80 -21.24 3.94 14.99
N ARG A 81 -22.32 4.69 14.88
CA ARG A 81 -22.47 5.96 15.57
C ARG A 81 -22.39 5.79 17.09
N ARG A 82 -23.09 4.80 17.67
CA ARG A 82 -23.03 4.53 19.10
C ARG A 82 -21.60 4.19 19.54
N LEU A 83 -20.91 3.32 18.78
CA LEU A 83 -19.54 2.96 19.04
C LEU A 83 -18.62 4.18 19.02
N LEU A 84 -18.63 4.96 17.95
CA LEU A 84 -17.75 6.13 17.80
C LEU A 84 -18.05 7.20 18.86
N HIS A 85 -19.32 7.44 19.16
CA HIS A 85 -19.73 8.42 20.19
C HIS A 85 -19.30 8.02 21.60
N SER A 86 -19.34 6.72 21.91
CA SER A 86 -18.95 6.19 23.24
C SER A 86 -17.46 6.41 23.55
N LYS A 87 -16.61 6.55 22.53
CA LYS A 87 -15.17 6.75 22.66
C LYS A 87 -14.79 8.18 23.06
N LYS A 88 -15.71 9.15 22.90
CA LYS A 88 -15.51 10.56 23.27
C LYS A 88 -14.22 11.15 22.69
N PHE A 89 -14.05 11.02 21.38
CA PHE A 89 -12.89 11.59 20.68
C PHE A 89 -12.86 13.11 20.81
N ASP A 90 -11.68 13.66 21.08
CA ASP A 90 -11.42 15.09 21.16
C ASP A 90 -10.69 15.63 19.91
N LEU A 91 -10.20 14.71 19.05
CA LEU A 91 -9.69 15.01 17.73
C LEU A 91 -10.05 13.87 16.76
N VAL A 92 -10.55 14.21 15.57
CA VAL A 92 -10.73 13.29 14.44
C VAL A 92 -9.86 13.74 13.28
N ILE A 93 -9.08 12.81 12.73
CA ILE A 93 -8.19 13.07 11.61
C ILE A 93 -8.61 12.19 10.43
N ASP A 94 -9.23 12.82 9.43
CA ASP A 94 -9.67 12.13 8.21
C ASP A 94 -8.57 12.15 7.14
N MET A 95 -7.75 11.09 7.12
CA MET A 95 -6.71 10.87 6.12
C MET A 95 -7.23 10.15 4.87
N GLN A 96 -8.51 9.79 4.82
CA GLN A 96 -9.15 9.23 3.63
C GLN A 96 -9.65 10.31 2.69
N GLY A 97 -10.25 11.37 3.23
CA GLY A 97 -10.68 12.56 2.50
C GLY A 97 -11.79 12.30 1.48
N LEU A 98 -12.72 11.36 1.74
CA LEU A 98 -13.82 11.00 0.85
C LEU A 98 -15.16 11.13 1.60
N PHE A 99 -16.29 11.16 0.86
CA PHE A 99 -17.63 11.26 1.45
C PHE A 99 -17.87 10.23 2.57
N LYS A 100 -17.48 8.98 2.36
CA LYS A 100 -17.69 7.90 3.35
C LYS A 100 -16.93 8.13 4.65
N SER A 101 -15.70 8.61 4.58
CA SER A 101 -14.91 8.95 5.76
C SER A 101 -15.42 10.20 6.46
N ALA A 102 -15.89 11.17 5.70
CA ALA A 102 -16.53 12.37 6.24
C ALA A 102 -17.79 12.04 7.06
N VAL A 103 -18.62 11.12 6.57
CA VAL A 103 -19.80 10.64 7.32
C VAL A 103 -19.37 10.00 8.65
N LEU A 104 -18.33 9.14 8.63
CA LEU A 104 -17.81 8.50 9.86
C LEU A 104 -17.21 9.53 10.82
N ALA A 105 -16.51 10.55 10.31
CA ALA A 105 -16.01 11.66 11.10
C ALA A 105 -17.14 12.46 11.73
N ALA A 106 -18.22 12.75 11.00
CA ALA A 106 -19.37 13.49 11.49
C ALA A 106 -20.12 12.76 12.62
N ILE A 107 -20.38 11.46 12.43
CA ILE A 107 -21.13 10.66 13.42
C ILE A 107 -20.32 10.30 14.66
N SER A 108 -19.01 10.57 14.68
CA SER A 108 -18.19 10.44 15.91
C SER A 108 -18.63 11.38 17.03
N GLY A 109 -19.33 12.46 16.68
CA GLY A 109 -19.75 13.51 17.63
C GLY A 109 -18.64 14.50 18.02
N CYS A 110 -17.40 14.28 17.54
CA CYS A 110 -16.31 15.21 17.77
C CYS A 110 -16.48 16.47 16.92
N SER A 111 -16.33 17.66 17.50
CA SER A 111 -16.39 18.95 16.78
C SER A 111 -15.05 19.29 16.10
N ASN A 112 -13.92 18.83 16.67
CA ASN A 112 -12.60 19.09 16.15
C ASN A 112 -12.20 18.03 15.12
N ARG A 113 -12.49 18.31 13.86
CA ARG A 113 -12.24 17.42 12.73
C ARG A 113 -11.32 18.08 11.72
N ILE A 114 -10.22 17.42 11.39
CA ILE A 114 -9.25 17.84 10.37
C ILE A 114 -9.01 16.74 9.36
N GLY A 115 -8.47 17.08 8.21
CA GLY A 115 -8.02 16.15 7.20
C GLY A 115 -6.86 16.75 6.42
N TYR A 116 -6.22 15.94 5.55
CA TYR A 116 -5.14 16.44 4.71
C TYR A 116 -5.67 17.31 3.54
N CYS A 117 -4.79 17.97 2.79
CA CYS A 117 -5.19 19.02 1.83
C CYS A 117 -6.06 18.55 0.64
N GLU A 118 -6.05 17.26 0.29
CA GLU A 118 -6.86 16.74 -0.84
C GLU A 118 -8.20 16.14 -0.37
N MET A 119 -9.01 16.94 0.30
CA MET A 119 -10.37 16.56 0.65
C MET A 119 -11.26 16.58 -0.59
N ARG A 120 -11.91 15.45 -0.90
CA ARG A 120 -12.76 15.25 -2.09
C ARG A 120 -14.18 14.85 -1.71
N GLU A 121 -15.08 14.80 -2.69
CA GLU A 121 -16.47 14.31 -2.53
C GLU A 121 -17.24 15.05 -1.40
N GLY A 122 -16.95 16.33 -1.19
CA GLY A 122 -17.59 17.13 -0.15
C GLY A 122 -17.04 16.90 1.27
N SER A 123 -16.01 16.08 1.47
CA SER A 123 -15.46 15.80 2.81
C SER A 123 -14.90 17.04 3.50
N GLY A 124 -14.46 18.05 2.74
CA GLY A 124 -14.03 19.35 3.28
C GLY A 124 -15.12 20.18 3.96
N LEU A 125 -16.40 19.83 3.76
CA LEU A 125 -17.52 20.44 4.51
C LEU A 125 -17.64 19.91 5.94
N VAL A 126 -17.08 18.73 6.20
CA VAL A 126 -17.14 18.05 7.51
C VAL A 126 -15.86 18.23 8.30
N SER A 127 -14.71 18.13 7.64
CA SER A 127 -13.39 18.23 8.25
C SER A 127 -12.60 19.37 7.65
N LYS A 128 -11.91 20.15 8.47
CA LYS A 128 -11.05 21.26 8.03
C LYS A 128 -9.85 20.68 7.28
N ALA A 129 -9.68 21.05 6.02
CA ALA A 129 -8.49 20.70 5.26
C ALA A 129 -7.25 21.40 5.82
N VAL A 130 -6.18 20.65 6.04
CA VAL A 130 -4.88 21.15 6.48
C VAL A 130 -3.93 21.03 5.30
N CYS A 131 -3.45 22.16 4.81
CA CYS A 131 -2.47 22.27 3.73
C CYS A 131 -1.19 22.91 4.30
N GLY A 132 -0.07 22.24 4.16
CA GLY A 132 1.24 22.74 4.54
C GLY A 132 2.10 23.07 3.33
N SER A 133 3.40 23.27 3.56
CA SER A 133 4.38 23.58 2.52
C SER A 133 4.56 22.47 1.48
N HIS A 134 4.24 21.20 1.84
CA HIS A 134 4.40 20.01 1.00
C HIS A 134 3.12 19.60 0.28
N SER A 135 2.15 20.51 0.11
CA SER A 135 0.83 20.19 -0.49
C SER A 135 0.90 19.68 -1.94
N ARG A 136 2.03 19.86 -2.64
CA ARG A 136 2.27 19.37 -4.01
C ARG A 136 3.27 18.21 -4.08
N ASP A 137 3.91 17.87 -2.97
CA ASP A 137 4.94 16.85 -2.88
C ASP A 137 4.34 15.43 -2.80
N HIS A 138 5.15 14.45 -2.47
CA HIS A 138 4.74 13.08 -2.28
C HIS A 138 3.62 12.97 -1.22
N VAL A 139 2.70 12.01 -1.39
CA VAL A 139 1.53 11.85 -0.51
C VAL A 139 1.90 11.70 0.98
N ILE A 140 3.01 11.07 1.30
CA ILE A 140 3.53 10.93 2.67
C ILE A 140 3.84 12.31 3.27
N GLU A 141 4.50 13.20 2.52
CA GLU A 141 4.80 14.55 2.98
C GLU A 141 3.55 15.37 3.23
N ARG A 142 2.52 15.21 2.38
CA ARG A 142 1.20 15.84 2.59
C ARG A 142 0.51 15.34 3.86
N TYR A 143 0.67 14.06 4.19
CA TYR A 143 0.16 13.50 5.44
C TYR A 143 0.95 14.01 6.63
N LEU A 144 2.27 14.14 6.50
CA LEU A 144 3.14 14.70 7.54
C LEU A 144 2.89 16.19 7.76
N ASP A 145 2.39 16.94 6.76
CA ASP A 145 1.96 18.33 6.98
C ASP A 145 0.82 18.43 8.01
N VAL A 146 -0.06 17.43 8.08
CA VAL A 146 -1.09 17.37 9.14
C VAL A 146 -0.44 17.14 10.51
N ALA A 147 0.60 16.31 10.60
CA ALA A 147 1.35 16.11 11.83
C ALA A 147 2.08 17.40 12.27
N ARG A 148 2.73 18.09 11.33
CA ARG A 148 3.40 19.40 11.57
C ARG A 148 2.40 20.46 12.02
N TYR A 149 1.21 20.52 11.43
CA TYR A 149 0.12 21.39 11.88
C TYR A 149 -0.30 21.12 13.33
N LEU A 150 -0.26 19.86 13.76
CA LEU A 150 -0.53 19.46 15.15
C LEU A 150 0.66 19.68 16.09
N GLY A 151 1.78 20.20 15.58
CA GLY A 151 2.98 20.52 16.34
C GLY A 151 3.95 19.33 16.49
N ALA A 152 3.90 18.34 15.60
CA ALA A 152 4.90 17.28 15.54
C ALA A 152 6.20 17.78 14.88
N GLU A 153 7.33 17.42 15.46
CA GLU A 153 8.64 17.58 14.84
C GLU A 153 8.95 16.32 14.02
N VAL A 154 8.89 16.44 12.69
CA VAL A 154 9.20 15.33 11.77
C VAL A 154 10.67 15.43 11.38
N ARG A 155 11.54 14.74 12.10
CA ARG A 155 13.00 14.70 11.83
C ARG A 155 13.38 13.50 10.97
N GLU A 156 12.71 12.38 11.17
CA GLU A 156 12.93 11.12 10.46
C GLU A 156 11.59 10.49 10.07
N ILE A 157 11.56 9.89 8.90
CA ILE A 157 10.37 9.20 8.38
C ILE A 157 10.45 7.73 8.74
N MET A 158 9.62 7.33 9.70
CA MET A 158 9.55 5.96 10.20
C MET A 158 8.31 5.25 9.69
N PHE A 159 8.48 4.00 9.29
CA PHE A 159 7.39 3.10 8.94
C PHE A 159 7.24 2.05 10.05
N PRO A 160 6.34 2.26 11.02
CA PRO A 160 6.08 1.27 12.08
C PRO A 160 5.31 0.09 11.46
N LEU A 161 6.05 -0.88 10.94
CA LEU A 161 5.50 -2.10 10.35
C LEU A 161 5.15 -3.11 11.45
N PRO A 162 4.12 -3.95 11.24
CA PRO A 162 3.75 -5.01 12.19
C PRO A 162 4.82 -6.10 12.24
N ASP A 163 4.86 -6.84 13.34
CA ASP A 163 5.68 -8.05 13.41
C ASP A 163 5.15 -9.14 12.46
N LEU A 164 6.04 -9.67 11.64
CA LEU A 164 5.77 -10.69 10.63
C LEU A 164 6.48 -12.03 10.93
N SER A 165 6.92 -12.24 12.15
CA SER A 165 7.72 -13.43 12.53
C SER A 165 6.98 -14.73 12.23
N LYS A 166 5.69 -14.80 12.52
CA LYS A 166 4.84 -15.97 12.25
C LYS A 166 4.70 -16.23 10.75
N GLU A 167 4.42 -15.18 9.99
CA GLU A 167 4.26 -15.25 8.54
C GLU A 167 5.58 -15.58 7.85
N THR A 168 6.71 -15.16 8.41
CA THR A 168 8.04 -15.51 7.90
C THR A 168 8.29 -17.02 7.98
N VAL A 169 7.96 -17.67 9.09
CA VAL A 169 8.07 -19.12 9.22
C VAL A 169 7.20 -19.84 8.20
N PHE A 170 5.94 -19.44 8.09
CA PHE A 170 5.00 -20.00 7.13
C PHE A 170 5.47 -19.87 5.68
N VAL A 171 6.00 -18.70 5.31
CA VAL A 171 6.55 -18.45 3.97
C VAL A 171 7.76 -19.33 3.69
N GLN A 172 8.68 -19.50 4.66
CA GLN A 172 9.85 -20.36 4.52
C GLN A 172 9.44 -21.82 4.27
N GLU A 173 8.49 -22.36 5.05
CA GLU A 173 7.95 -23.70 4.84
C GLU A 173 7.33 -23.87 3.45
N LYS A 174 6.63 -22.83 2.97
CA LYS A 174 5.99 -22.85 1.66
C LYS A 174 7.01 -22.82 0.53
N LEU A 175 8.08 -22.04 0.66
CA LEU A 175 9.17 -22.01 -0.32
C LEU A 175 9.91 -23.34 -0.35
N GLN A 176 10.18 -23.95 0.80
CA GLN A 176 10.81 -25.29 0.88
C GLN A 176 9.96 -26.38 0.24
N LYS A 177 8.63 -26.37 0.42
CA LYS A 177 7.71 -27.30 -0.25
C LYS A 177 7.70 -27.17 -1.78
N ASN A 178 8.08 -26.00 -2.30
CA ASN A 178 8.24 -25.75 -3.72
C ASN A 178 9.71 -25.88 -4.18
N GLU A 179 10.53 -26.57 -3.38
CA GLU A 179 11.95 -26.85 -3.67
C GLU A 179 12.82 -25.58 -3.89
N LEU A 180 12.30 -24.40 -3.50
CA LEU A 180 13.05 -23.18 -3.61
C LEU A 180 13.93 -22.98 -2.37
N GLN A 181 15.26 -23.02 -2.61
CA GLN A 181 16.27 -22.78 -1.60
C GLN A 181 17.13 -21.56 -1.99
N GLY A 182 17.60 -20.82 -0.96
CA GLY A 182 18.46 -19.66 -1.16
C GLY A 182 17.71 -18.37 -1.46
N GLU A 183 18.39 -17.46 -2.15
CA GLU A 183 17.88 -16.13 -2.47
C GLU A 183 16.82 -16.18 -3.59
N TYR A 184 15.86 -15.32 -3.51
CA TYR A 184 14.80 -15.21 -4.52
C TYR A 184 14.40 -13.76 -4.78
N ILE A 185 13.85 -13.54 -5.96
CA ILE A 185 13.29 -12.27 -6.40
C ILE A 185 11.77 -12.40 -6.37
N VAL A 186 11.10 -11.42 -5.76
CA VAL A 186 9.63 -11.36 -5.79
C VAL A 186 9.16 -10.49 -6.93
N VAL A 187 8.29 -11.04 -7.77
CA VAL A 187 7.62 -10.33 -8.86
C VAL A 187 6.12 -10.30 -8.61
N VAL A 188 5.53 -9.09 -8.55
CA VAL A 188 4.09 -8.90 -8.40
C VAL A 188 3.51 -8.35 -9.69
N PRO A 189 2.86 -9.19 -10.52
CA PRO A 189 2.40 -8.81 -11.85
C PRO A 189 1.03 -8.12 -11.85
N GLY A 190 0.25 -8.25 -10.78
CA GLY A 190 -1.09 -7.70 -10.66
C GLY A 190 -1.11 -6.23 -10.28
N ALA A 191 -2.12 -5.51 -10.75
CA ALA A 191 -2.40 -4.15 -10.35
C ALA A 191 -3.91 -3.90 -10.29
N ARG A 192 -4.34 -2.96 -9.43
CA ARG A 192 -5.78 -2.64 -9.28
C ARG A 192 -6.41 -2.02 -10.52
N TRP A 193 -5.64 -1.30 -11.31
CA TRP A 193 -6.08 -0.70 -12.57
C TRP A 193 -5.45 -1.48 -13.72
N LYS A 194 -6.26 -1.90 -14.67
CA LYS A 194 -5.78 -2.59 -15.86
C LYS A 194 -4.71 -1.80 -16.62
N THR A 195 -4.83 -0.49 -16.64
CA THR A 195 -3.86 0.41 -17.28
C THR A 195 -2.47 0.43 -16.62
N LYS A 196 -2.34 -0.02 -15.38
CA LYS A 196 -1.05 -0.16 -14.67
C LYS A 196 -0.39 -1.53 -14.88
N GLU A 197 -1.10 -2.47 -15.44
CA GLU A 197 -0.57 -3.81 -15.60
C GLU A 197 0.50 -3.84 -16.69
N TRP A 198 1.65 -4.39 -16.36
CA TRP A 198 2.65 -4.71 -17.37
C TRP A 198 2.26 -6.00 -18.10
N PRO A 199 2.55 -6.13 -19.42
CA PRO A 199 2.16 -7.31 -20.20
C PRO A 199 2.69 -8.63 -19.63
N ALA A 200 1.90 -9.70 -19.70
CA ALA A 200 2.32 -11.03 -19.25
C ALA A 200 3.53 -11.55 -20.03
N GLU A 201 3.58 -11.25 -21.31
CA GLU A 201 4.67 -11.59 -22.22
C GLU A 201 5.99 -10.91 -21.79
N HIS A 202 5.92 -9.66 -21.34
CA HIS A 202 7.07 -8.91 -20.83
C HIS A 202 7.56 -9.48 -19.50
N TYR A 203 6.65 -9.81 -18.58
CA TYR A 203 7.03 -10.49 -17.33
C TYR A 203 7.71 -11.83 -17.61
N ALA A 204 7.16 -12.65 -18.52
CA ALA A 204 7.73 -13.94 -18.87
C ALA A 204 9.14 -13.81 -19.48
N SER A 205 9.35 -12.83 -20.36
CA SER A 205 10.65 -12.54 -20.96
C SER A 205 11.67 -12.11 -19.91
N LEU A 206 11.30 -11.18 -19.01
CA LEU A 206 12.15 -10.77 -17.91
C LEU A 206 12.52 -11.94 -16.99
N ILE A 207 11.54 -12.77 -16.62
CA ILE A 207 11.75 -13.94 -15.75
C ILE A 207 12.73 -14.93 -16.38
N LYS A 208 12.63 -15.20 -17.69
CA LYS A 208 13.59 -16.05 -18.39
C LYS A 208 15.02 -15.51 -18.28
N MET A 209 15.21 -14.21 -18.47
CA MET A 209 16.52 -13.56 -18.35
C MET A 209 17.07 -13.67 -16.92
N ILE A 210 16.26 -13.40 -15.92
CA ILE A 210 16.64 -13.49 -14.49
C ILE A 210 17.04 -14.94 -14.11
N ILE A 211 16.27 -15.93 -14.58
CA ILE A 211 16.54 -17.35 -14.30
C ILE A 211 17.82 -17.83 -15.03
N ALA A 212 18.08 -17.32 -16.22
CA ALA A 212 19.31 -17.61 -16.94
C ALA A 212 20.58 -17.13 -16.19
N ASP A 213 20.43 -16.10 -15.34
CA ASP A 213 21.49 -15.65 -14.43
C ASP A 213 21.59 -16.48 -13.13
N GLY A 214 20.81 -17.55 -13.00
CA GLY A 214 20.83 -18.45 -11.85
C GLY A 214 19.96 -18.00 -10.65
N CYS A 215 19.15 -16.96 -10.80
CA CYS A 215 18.28 -16.48 -9.72
C CYS A 215 16.92 -17.15 -9.76
N SER A 216 16.38 -17.46 -8.58
CA SER A 216 15.00 -17.94 -8.44
C SER A 216 14.00 -16.79 -8.39
N VAL A 217 12.82 -17.02 -8.96
CA VAL A 217 11.73 -16.02 -9.00
C VAL A 217 10.47 -16.56 -8.33
N VAL A 218 9.85 -15.74 -7.51
CA VAL A 218 8.55 -16.01 -6.90
C VAL A 218 7.53 -15.02 -7.43
N LEU A 219 6.53 -15.51 -8.17
CA LEU A 219 5.35 -14.74 -8.51
C LEU A 219 4.43 -14.66 -7.29
N ALA A 220 3.98 -13.48 -6.95
CA ALA A 220 3.07 -13.25 -5.85
C ALA A 220 1.98 -12.23 -6.22
N GLY A 221 0.81 -12.33 -5.57
CA GLY A 221 -0.33 -11.47 -5.88
C GLY A 221 -1.62 -11.98 -5.24
N GLY A 222 -2.70 -11.25 -5.47
CA GLY A 222 -4.02 -11.63 -5.00
C GLY A 222 -4.68 -12.74 -5.84
N PRO A 223 -5.81 -13.31 -5.37
CA PRO A 223 -6.55 -14.33 -6.13
C PRO A 223 -7.03 -13.85 -7.51
N ASP A 224 -7.30 -12.55 -7.63
CA ASP A 224 -7.76 -11.94 -8.90
C ASP A 224 -6.67 -11.99 -10.00
N ASP A 225 -5.40 -12.19 -9.61
CA ASP A 225 -4.26 -12.24 -10.52
C ASP A 225 -3.90 -13.66 -10.97
N THR A 226 -4.63 -14.70 -10.53
CA THR A 226 -4.30 -16.13 -10.76
C THR A 226 -4.13 -16.46 -12.24
N ALA A 227 -5.09 -16.10 -13.08
CA ALA A 227 -5.04 -16.36 -14.52
C ALA A 227 -3.82 -15.69 -15.20
N LYS A 228 -3.44 -14.49 -14.73
CA LYS A 228 -2.25 -13.79 -15.21
C LYS A 228 -0.97 -14.51 -14.80
N GLY A 229 -0.91 -14.98 -13.55
CA GLY A 229 0.23 -15.75 -13.04
C GLY A 229 0.43 -17.07 -13.79
N GLU A 230 -0.65 -17.80 -14.07
CA GLU A 230 -0.64 -19.02 -14.88
C GLU A 230 -0.11 -18.74 -16.29
N LYS A 231 -0.63 -17.71 -16.97
CA LYS A 231 -0.17 -17.29 -18.28
C LYS A 231 1.33 -16.93 -18.29
N ILE A 232 1.81 -16.19 -17.29
CA ILE A 232 3.23 -15.85 -17.17
C ILE A 232 4.07 -17.11 -17.00
N THR A 233 3.65 -18.04 -16.14
CA THR A 233 4.36 -19.30 -15.87
C THR A 233 4.45 -20.17 -17.13
N GLU A 234 3.35 -20.29 -17.88
CA GLU A 234 3.32 -20.99 -19.16
C GLU A 234 4.27 -20.37 -20.19
N LEU A 235 4.16 -19.04 -20.39
CA LEU A 235 5.02 -18.29 -21.31
C LEU A 235 6.50 -18.34 -20.92
N ALA A 236 6.81 -18.44 -19.64
CA ALA A 236 8.18 -18.60 -19.15
C ALA A 236 8.74 -20.01 -19.39
N GLY A 237 7.90 -21.00 -19.74
CA GLY A 237 8.31 -22.38 -20.00
C GLY A 237 8.35 -23.25 -18.74
N GLN A 238 7.68 -22.83 -17.67
CA GLN A 238 7.55 -23.57 -16.39
C GLN A 238 8.90 -24.03 -15.78
N PRO A 239 9.91 -23.16 -15.69
CA PRO A 239 11.20 -23.55 -15.14
C PRO A 239 11.09 -23.84 -13.63
N MET A 240 11.90 -24.77 -13.11
CA MET A 240 11.89 -25.14 -11.68
C MET A 240 12.21 -23.94 -10.74
N GLN A 241 12.98 -22.97 -11.21
CA GLN A 241 13.33 -21.76 -10.47
C GLN A 241 12.19 -20.74 -10.39
N LEU A 242 11.05 -20.98 -11.06
CA LEU A 242 9.86 -20.13 -11.02
C LEU A 242 8.78 -20.74 -10.15
N VAL A 243 8.53 -20.13 -8.98
CA VAL A 243 7.45 -20.55 -8.07
C VAL A 243 6.28 -19.57 -8.18
N ASN A 244 5.10 -20.07 -8.50
CA ASN A 244 3.89 -19.26 -8.58
C ASN A 244 3.06 -19.39 -7.29
N LEU A 245 3.08 -18.35 -6.44
CA LEU A 245 2.31 -18.25 -5.21
C LEU A 245 1.13 -17.27 -5.30
N ILE A 246 0.74 -16.83 -6.50
CA ILE A 246 -0.40 -15.93 -6.70
C ILE A 246 -1.69 -16.59 -6.19
N GLY A 247 -2.47 -15.85 -5.39
CA GLY A 247 -3.68 -16.35 -4.76
C GLY A 247 -3.47 -17.33 -3.60
N GLN A 248 -2.22 -17.64 -3.26
CA GLN A 248 -1.88 -18.63 -2.24
C GLN A 248 -1.29 -18.02 -0.96
N THR A 249 -1.23 -16.71 -0.87
CA THR A 249 -0.73 -15.97 0.30
C THR A 249 -1.76 -14.96 0.78
N SER A 250 -1.90 -14.82 2.10
CA SER A 250 -2.54 -13.66 2.69
C SER A 250 -1.70 -12.40 2.45
N LEU A 251 -2.26 -11.22 2.67
CA LEU A 251 -1.49 -9.97 2.54
C LEU A 251 -0.29 -9.91 3.50
N ARG A 252 -0.39 -10.47 4.70
CA ARG A 252 0.71 -10.51 5.67
C ARG A 252 1.81 -11.51 5.25
N GLU A 253 1.42 -12.65 4.70
CA GLU A 253 2.38 -13.63 4.14
C GLU A 253 3.08 -13.05 2.91
N LEU A 254 2.36 -12.32 2.04
CA LEU A 254 2.97 -11.56 0.95
C LEU A 254 3.99 -10.54 1.48
N ALA A 255 3.67 -9.86 2.57
CA ALA A 255 4.58 -8.92 3.21
C ALA A 255 5.83 -9.63 3.77
N ALA A 256 5.68 -10.82 4.38
CA ALA A 256 6.80 -11.63 4.85
C ALA A 256 7.65 -12.16 3.67
N LEU A 257 7.01 -12.55 2.56
CA LEU A 257 7.70 -12.94 1.33
C LEU A 257 8.56 -11.79 0.79
N ILE A 258 8.01 -10.58 0.73
CA ILE A 258 8.73 -9.36 0.32
C ILE A 258 9.88 -9.05 1.29
N LYS A 259 9.66 -9.19 2.60
CA LYS A 259 10.72 -8.99 3.62
C LYS A 259 11.91 -9.90 3.40
N GLY A 260 11.68 -11.15 3.00
CA GLY A 260 12.72 -12.17 2.75
C GLY A 260 13.37 -12.10 1.37
N CYS A 261 12.83 -11.38 0.40
CA CYS A 261 13.37 -11.38 -0.97
C CYS A 261 14.68 -10.57 -1.08
N LYS A 262 15.50 -10.93 -2.07
CA LYS A 262 16.69 -10.18 -2.45
C LYS A 262 16.31 -8.87 -3.17
N LEU A 263 15.38 -8.94 -4.10
CA LEU A 263 14.90 -7.83 -4.93
C LEU A 263 13.39 -7.95 -5.13
N PHE A 264 12.71 -6.82 -5.19
CA PHE A 264 11.28 -6.74 -5.48
C PHE A 264 11.03 -6.04 -6.83
N ILE A 265 10.15 -6.59 -7.67
CA ILE A 265 9.81 -6.01 -8.99
C ILE A 265 8.30 -5.95 -9.14
N SER A 266 7.75 -4.79 -9.45
CA SER A 266 6.33 -4.63 -9.81
C SER A 266 6.05 -3.33 -10.56
N ALA A 267 4.84 -3.22 -11.09
CA ALA A 267 4.27 -1.92 -11.45
C ALA A 267 3.80 -1.16 -10.18
N ASP A 268 3.20 0.03 -10.35
CA ASP A 268 2.62 0.82 -9.26
C ASP A 268 1.44 0.07 -8.59
N THR A 269 1.72 -0.61 -7.48
CA THR A 269 0.78 -1.45 -6.74
C THR A 269 1.00 -1.35 -5.22
N GLY A 270 0.01 -1.80 -4.43
CA GLY A 270 0.12 -1.77 -2.97
C GLY A 270 1.37 -2.45 -2.39
N PRO A 271 1.72 -3.67 -2.82
CA PRO A 271 2.95 -4.36 -2.40
C PRO A 271 4.25 -3.60 -2.66
N LEU A 272 4.33 -2.75 -3.70
CA LEU A 272 5.48 -1.89 -3.96
C LEU A 272 5.79 -0.97 -2.77
N HIS A 273 4.76 -0.35 -2.20
CA HIS A 273 4.92 0.56 -1.07
C HIS A 273 5.34 -0.18 0.19
N PHE A 274 4.98 -1.46 0.30
CA PHE A 274 5.45 -2.30 1.39
C PHE A 274 6.96 -2.63 1.23
N ALA A 275 7.40 -2.99 0.01
CA ALA A 275 8.81 -3.20 -0.28
C ALA A 275 9.64 -1.93 0.02
N ALA A 276 9.12 -0.76 -0.35
CA ALA A 276 9.76 0.52 -0.05
C ALA A 276 9.83 0.80 1.46
N ALA A 277 8.74 0.58 2.21
CA ALA A 277 8.70 0.74 3.67
C ALA A 277 9.67 -0.21 4.40
N LEU A 278 9.94 -1.38 3.85
CA LEU A 278 10.95 -2.34 4.30
C LEU A 278 12.38 -1.99 3.86
N LYS A 279 12.56 -0.90 3.11
CA LYS A 279 13.84 -0.49 2.50
C LYS A 279 14.47 -1.58 1.61
N LYS A 280 13.61 -2.41 0.97
CA LYS A 280 14.10 -3.44 0.05
C LYS A 280 14.61 -2.81 -1.24
N PRO A 281 15.67 -3.37 -1.84
CA PRO A 281 15.99 -3.11 -3.23
C PRO A 281 14.78 -3.39 -4.11
N LEU A 282 14.40 -2.44 -4.98
CA LEU A 282 13.21 -2.61 -5.80
C LEU A 282 13.32 -1.96 -7.17
N ILE A 283 12.54 -2.49 -8.10
CA ILE A 283 12.32 -1.92 -9.43
C ILE A 283 10.83 -1.70 -9.61
N ALA A 284 10.45 -0.46 -9.87
CA ALA A 284 9.06 -0.04 -10.01
C ALA A 284 8.79 0.51 -11.42
N MET A 285 7.75 0.03 -12.07
CA MET A 285 7.36 0.46 -13.41
C MET A 285 6.15 1.39 -13.35
N TYR A 286 6.24 2.55 -13.99
CA TYR A 286 5.22 3.59 -13.98
C TYR A 286 4.85 4.01 -15.41
N GLY A 287 3.61 3.77 -15.78
CA GLY A 287 3.01 4.24 -17.04
C GLY A 287 2.00 5.36 -16.78
N PRO A 288 0.72 5.02 -16.43
CA PRO A 288 -0.36 6.01 -16.29
C PRO A 288 -0.31 6.80 -14.98
N THR A 289 0.50 6.41 -14.02
CA THR A 289 0.59 7.07 -12.70
C THR A 289 1.88 7.86 -12.53
N LYS A 290 1.91 8.73 -11.52
CA LYS A 290 3.00 9.66 -11.25
C LYS A 290 3.81 9.19 -10.04
N ALA A 291 5.07 8.83 -10.26
CA ALA A 291 5.96 8.37 -9.20
C ALA A 291 6.34 9.47 -8.21
N ASP A 292 6.44 10.73 -8.65
CA ASP A 292 6.66 11.89 -7.78
C ASP A 292 5.55 12.07 -6.74
N ARG A 293 4.32 11.62 -7.07
CA ARG A 293 3.16 11.72 -6.18
C ARG A 293 3.03 10.55 -5.22
N THR A 294 3.20 9.33 -5.70
CA THR A 294 2.93 8.09 -4.95
C THR A 294 3.96 7.00 -5.23
N GLY A 295 5.20 7.35 -5.57
CA GLY A 295 6.25 6.38 -5.84
C GLY A 295 6.73 5.64 -4.58
N PRO A 296 7.70 4.74 -4.73
CA PRO A 296 8.34 4.11 -3.59
C PRO A 296 9.05 5.18 -2.73
N TYR A 297 8.75 5.18 -1.44
CA TYR A 297 9.26 6.17 -0.50
C TYR A 297 9.95 5.48 0.68
N GLY A 298 11.12 5.95 1.04
CA GLY A 298 11.89 5.42 2.19
C GLY A 298 12.89 4.33 1.85
N SER A 299 13.00 3.89 0.59
CA SER A 299 14.05 2.99 0.12
C SER A 299 15.08 3.75 -0.70
N ASP A 300 16.33 3.76 -0.23
CA ASP A 300 17.45 4.41 -0.93
C ASP A 300 17.86 3.62 -2.19
N ASP A 301 17.50 2.34 -2.27
CA ASP A 301 17.76 1.46 -3.41
C ASP A 301 16.49 1.15 -4.24
N ALA A 302 15.63 2.15 -4.39
CA ALA A 302 14.49 2.09 -5.30
C ALA A 302 14.85 2.66 -6.67
N THR A 303 14.61 1.89 -7.73
CA THR A 303 14.71 2.40 -9.12
C THR A 303 13.32 2.43 -9.75
N VAL A 304 12.95 3.61 -10.23
CA VAL A 304 11.68 3.83 -10.95
C VAL A 304 11.95 3.93 -12.43
N ILE A 305 11.31 3.06 -13.21
CA ILE A 305 11.32 3.11 -14.67
C ILE A 305 10.03 3.78 -15.12
N LEU A 306 10.16 4.92 -15.77
CA LEU A 306 9.03 5.67 -16.30
C LEU A 306 8.84 5.33 -17.77
N SER A 307 7.59 5.18 -18.21
CA SER A 307 7.27 5.13 -19.63
C SER A 307 7.64 6.45 -20.31
N THR A 308 8.15 6.37 -21.55
CA THR A 308 8.46 7.51 -22.40
C THR A 308 7.25 7.99 -23.20
N ALA A 309 6.11 7.31 -23.11
CA ALA A 309 4.87 7.67 -23.77
C ALA A 309 4.45 9.09 -23.43
N ALA A 310 4.05 9.88 -24.42
CA ALA A 310 3.65 11.29 -24.25
C ALA A 310 2.49 11.48 -23.24
N CYS A 311 1.67 10.45 -23.05
CA CYS A 311 0.56 10.43 -22.10
C CYS A 311 0.93 9.87 -20.73
N ALA A 312 2.21 9.53 -20.45
CA ALA A 312 2.62 9.02 -19.15
C ALA A 312 2.15 9.95 -18.00
N GLY A 313 1.69 9.34 -16.90
CA GLY A 313 1.15 10.09 -15.77
C GLY A 313 -0.26 10.67 -15.98
N CYS A 314 -1.04 10.19 -16.95
CA CYS A 314 -2.39 10.69 -17.28
C CYS A 314 -3.47 10.34 -16.23
N LEU A 315 -3.23 9.40 -15.34
CA LEU A 315 -4.13 8.90 -14.28
C LEU A 315 -5.42 8.25 -14.79
N LYS A 316 -5.49 7.84 -16.06
CA LYS A 316 -6.63 7.12 -16.62
C LYS A 316 -6.66 5.69 -16.11
N LYS A 317 -7.82 5.25 -15.63
CA LYS A 317 -8.04 3.86 -15.16
C LYS A 317 -8.41 2.91 -16.30
N GLU A 318 -8.94 3.46 -17.37
CA GLU A 318 -9.34 2.79 -18.59
C GLU A 318 -8.69 3.50 -19.77
N CYS A 319 -8.20 2.77 -20.74
CA CYS A 319 -7.51 3.28 -21.91
C CYS A 319 -7.63 2.27 -23.05
N ASP A 320 -8.04 2.74 -24.23
CA ASP A 320 -8.16 1.92 -25.43
C ASP A 320 -6.77 1.67 -26.05
N ASP A 321 -5.88 2.64 -25.93
CA ASP A 321 -4.49 2.57 -26.36
C ASP A 321 -3.56 2.48 -25.15
N TRP A 322 -3.41 1.27 -24.63
CA TRP A 322 -2.63 1.00 -23.41
C TRP A 322 -1.12 0.87 -23.70
N TYR A 323 -0.58 1.80 -24.45
CA TYR A 323 0.81 1.76 -24.93
C TYR A 323 1.84 2.01 -23.81
N CYS A 324 1.55 2.88 -22.84
CA CYS A 324 2.54 3.32 -21.85
C CYS A 324 3.15 2.20 -20.97
N MET A 325 2.50 1.07 -20.81
CA MET A 325 3.08 -0.08 -20.11
C MET A 325 3.81 -1.03 -21.07
N TYR A 326 3.47 -1.05 -22.35
CA TYR A 326 4.23 -1.78 -23.39
C TYR A 326 5.54 -1.09 -23.72
N ASP A 327 5.61 0.22 -23.62
CA ASP A 327 6.80 1.05 -23.86
C ASP A 327 7.96 0.71 -22.90
N ILE A 328 7.64 0.27 -21.69
CA ILE A 328 8.63 -0.27 -20.75
C ILE A 328 8.97 -1.71 -21.19
N THR A 329 10.12 -1.90 -21.82
CA THR A 329 10.50 -3.24 -22.34
C THR A 329 11.14 -4.12 -21.27
N PRO A 330 11.12 -5.47 -21.44
CA PRO A 330 11.81 -6.39 -20.55
C PRO A 330 13.30 -6.09 -20.41
N GLU A 331 13.96 -5.68 -21.51
CA GLU A 331 15.39 -5.35 -21.54
C GLU A 331 15.71 -4.12 -20.69
N MET A 332 14.84 -3.09 -20.67
CA MET A 332 14.99 -1.94 -19.80
C MET A 332 14.97 -2.35 -18.32
N VAL A 333 14.02 -3.20 -17.93
CA VAL A 333 13.88 -3.68 -16.55
C VAL A 333 15.06 -4.61 -16.21
N TYR A 334 15.48 -5.46 -17.13
CA TYR A 334 16.60 -6.38 -16.95
C TYR A 334 17.93 -5.64 -16.79
N ALA A 335 18.17 -4.57 -17.55
CA ALA A 335 19.37 -3.75 -17.39
C ALA A 335 19.49 -3.17 -15.97
N VAL A 336 18.38 -2.70 -15.40
CA VAL A 336 18.33 -2.22 -14.02
C VAL A 336 18.53 -3.37 -13.03
N TYR A 337 17.94 -4.54 -13.31
CA TYR A 337 18.13 -5.74 -12.48
C TYR A 337 19.61 -6.13 -12.40
N ILE A 338 20.33 -6.21 -13.55
CA ILE A 338 21.76 -6.57 -13.59
C ILE A 338 22.59 -5.60 -12.74
N ASP A 339 22.37 -4.29 -12.88
CA ASP A 339 23.09 -3.30 -12.10
C ASP A 339 22.85 -3.47 -10.58
N LYS A 340 21.61 -3.73 -10.17
CA LYS A 340 21.28 -4.02 -8.76
C LYS A 340 21.86 -5.35 -8.29
N ASN A 341 21.69 -6.42 -9.06
CA ASN A 341 22.12 -7.77 -8.66
C ASN A 341 23.64 -7.86 -8.42
N ARG A 342 24.43 -7.03 -9.10
CA ARG A 342 25.90 -6.94 -8.89
C ARG A 342 26.29 -6.26 -7.59
N ARG A 343 25.38 -5.44 -7.02
CA ARG A 343 25.62 -4.68 -5.77
C ARG A 343 25.07 -5.39 -4.52
N LEU A 344 24.20 -6.38 -4.72
CA LEU A 344 23.57 -7.18 -3.68
C LEU A 344 24.30 -8.50 -3.46
#